data_84e107e04482df4b66cb571d59e5df16
#
_entry.id   84e107e04482df4b66cb571d59e5df16
#
_cell.length_a   1.000
_cell.length_b   1.000
_cell.length_c   1.000
_cell.angle_alpha   90.00
_cell.angle_beta   90.00
_cell.angle_gamma   90.00
#
_symmetry.space_group_name_H-M   'P 1'
#
loop_
_entity.id
_entity.type
_entity.pdbx_description
1 polymer ?
#
loop_
_entity_poly.entity_id
_entity_poly.type
_entity_poly.pdbx_seq_one_letter_code
_entity_poly.pdbx_strand_id
1 'polypeptide(L)'
;MNKRMPTGFMATARCRTSPGIDGAEERRLAVSPRGSGGGSRVALLSLTAVVALLLLHAGAAMAQKSTNSRPLDGLEYSVEWQSSFSDGNTPLWLNSNKYGLSSLDECNGYLRGAVERLLSVDEGRKWGIGYGVDVAIPYNYTSDIVLQQAYVEGRWWHGTLSVGSMEYPMELKNNALSSGSQTLGKNARPVPQIRIALKDYWAIPILNRWIKIKGHIAYGKFTDSSWKEDFTQGQSTYAEDVLYHSKAGYIKIGKEEDYYHFSVEMGLEMACQFGGTTYVPNGDGTYTVYKNGSGLRAYWNAFKTGGSDVTDAGYENVEGNQLGSWLLRLNWTEDTWRVSIYADKYFEDHSGMFLLDYDGYGEDDEWDERKDNDYFLYDFKDMMLGAEVNLTYGTWLRDIVFEYLYTKYQSGPVYHDHTQNVSDHIGGNDNYYNHGLYSSWSHWGMVMGNPLYRSPIYNSDGTLTVQNNRYMAFHLGVDGQPTEEIGYRFLATWQEGLGTYDDPYEDKEHNFSFLVEGTYTPSSRKLRGWSLVGAIGMDFGDILGDNYGFQLTIRKSGLLNFKRSKKTSQSRYGQSFHDY
;
A
#
# COMPACT_ATOMS: atom_id res chain seq x y z
N MET A 1 -36.54 33.96 30.07
CA MET A 1 -36.70 32.51 29.92
C MET A 1 -35.31 31.89 29.82
N ASN A 2 -34.85 31.37 30.95
CA ASN A 2 -33.51 30.78 31.08
C ASN A 2 -33.45 29.41 30.40
N LYS A 3 -32.51 29.19 29.45
CA LYS A 3 -32.04 27.86 29.10
C LYS A 3 -30.58 27.71 29.55
N ARG A 4 -30.40 26.87 30.54
CA ARG A 4 -29.10 26.43 31.07
C ARG A 4 -28.39 25.59 30.00
N MET A 5 -27.11 25.87 29.80
CA MET A 5 -26.18 24.95 29.15
C MET A 5 -25.87 23.78 30.08
N PRO A 6 -25.72 22.55 29.62
CA PRO A 6 -25.19 21.46 30.41
C PRO A 6 -23.66 21.51 30.39
N THR A 7 -23.09 21.74 31.55
CA THR A 7 -21.70 21.46 31.89
C THR A 7 -21.55 19.96 32.16
N GLY A 8 -20.58 19.31 31.48
CA GLY A 8 -20.14 17.99 31.93
C GLY A 8 -19.82 17.03 30.77
N PHE A 9 -18.69 17.21 30.10
CA PHE A 9 -18.05 16.17 29.33
C PHE A 9 -16.70 15.85 29.97
N MET A 10 -16.72 15.05 31.03
CA MET A 10 -15.64 14.14 31.40
C MET A 10 -16.23 12.73 31.30
N ALA A 11 -16.31 12.21 30.09
CA ALA A 11 -16.57 10.80 29.87
C ALA A 11 -15.26 10.05 30.12
N THR A 12 -15.21 9.33 31.24
CA THR A 12 -14.24 8.26 31.46
C THR A 12 -14.59 7.16 30.44
N ALA A 13 -13.93 7.14 29.30
CA ALA A 13 -14.05 6.08 28.31
C ALA A 13 -13.56 4.77 29.00
N ARG A 14 -14.48 3.92 29.41
CA ARG A 14 -14.21 2.53 29.77
C ARG A 14 -14.30 1.72 28.50
N CYS A 15 -13.17 1.20 28.02
CA CYS A 15 -13.18 0.14 27.00
C CYS A 15 -14.09 -1.01 27.49
N ARG A 16 -15.13 -1.30 26.74
CA ARG A 16 -15.95 -2.49 26.99
C ARG A 16 -15.21 -3.68 26.40
N THR A 17 -14.83 -4.63 27.23
CA THR A 17 -14.48 -5.97 26.77
C THR A 17 -15.76 -6.60 26.23
N SER A 18 -15.74 -7.08 25.02
CA SER A 18 -16.86 -7.82 24.41
C SER A 18 -17.35 -8.90 25.37
N PRO A 19 -18.67 -9.03 25.63
CA PRO A 19 -19.18 -10.12 26.44
C PRO A 19 -18.95 -11.41 25.67
N GLY A 20 -18.25 -12.34 26.30
CA GLY A 20 -18.15 -13.72 25.81
C GLY A 20 -19.55 -14.28 25.56
N ILE A 21 -19.72 -14.90 24.42
CA ILE A 21 -20.93 -15.65 24.07
C ILE A 21 -20.95 -16.89 24.98
N ASP A 22 -21.61 -16.78 26.12
CA ASP A 22 -22.02 -17.94 26.91
C ASP A 22 -23.37 -18.42 26.40
N GLY A 23 -23.40 -19.64 25.86
CA GLY A 23 -24.61 -20.39 25.68
C GLY A 23 -24.86 -20.97 24.28
N ALA A 24 -24.11 -21.98 23.86
CA ALA A 24 -24.58 -22.97 22.92
C ALA A 24 -24.05 -24.35 23.31
N GLU A 25 -24.99 -25.27 23.46
CA GLU A 25 -24.83 -26.64 23.91
C GLU A 25 -23.75 -27.44 23.16
N GLU A 26 -22.98 -28.19 23.96
CA GLU A 26 -22.07 -29.24 23.50
C GLU A 26 -22.75 -30.27 22.59
N ARG A 27 -22.32 -30.34 21.33
CA ARG A 27 -22.29 -31.59 20.57
C ARG A 27 -20.86 -31.90 20.17
N ARG A 28 -20.26 -32.78 20.97
CA ARG A 28 -18.97 -33.37 20.64
C ARG A 28 -19.12 -34.26 19.39
N LEU A 29 -18.52 -33.83 18.29
CA LEU A 29 -18.11 -34.76 17.23
C LEU A 29 -16.58 -34.82 17.26
N ALA A 30 -16.09 -36.01 17.58
CA ALA A 30 -14.68 -36.32 17.67
C ALA A 30 -14.04 -36.19 16.29
N VAL A 31 -13.21 -35.14 16.09
CA VAL A 31 -12.26 -35.08 14.98
C VAL A 31 -10.89 -35.41 15.55
N SER A 32 -10.31 -36.48 15.05
CA SER A 32 -8.94 -36.93 15.32
C SER A 32 -7.92 -35.80 15.05
N PRO A 33 -6.92 -35.60 15.91
CA PRO A 33 -5.92 -34.57 15.67
C PRO A 33 -4.99 -35.00 14.53
N ARG A 34 -5.13 -34.37 13.38
CA ARG A 34 -4.08 -34.41 12.34
C ARG A 34 -2.92 -33.55 12.77
N GLY A 35 -1.76 -34.16 12.73
CA GLY A 35 -0.50 -33.63 13.22
C GLY A 35 -0.13 -32.26 12.68
N SER A 36 0.31 -31.44 13.60
CA SER A 36 0.86 -30.12 13.42
C SER A 36 1.97 -30.09 12.36
N GLY A 37 1.71 -29.38 11.27
CA GLY A 37 2.72 -28.94 10.31
C GLY A 37 3.67 -27.89 10.89
N GLY A 38 4.31 -28.20 12.04
CA GLY A 38 5.31 -27.31 12.67
C GLY A 38 6.63 -27.17 11.90
N GLY A 39 6.81 -27.93 10.81
CA GLY A 39 8.06 -27.96 10.06
C GLY A 39 8.32 -26.74 9.16
N SER A 40 7.29 -26.12 8.58
CA SER A 40 7.52 -25.01 7.64
C SER A 40 7.69 -23.66 8.31
N ARG A 41 7.12 -23.43 9.49
CA ARG A 41 7.33 -22.18 10.26
C ARG A 41 8.75 -22.11 10.83
N VAL A 42 9.29 -23.23 11.31
CA VAL A 42 10.67 -23.33 11.80
C VAL A 42 11.69 -23.23 10.63
N ALA A 43 11.35 -23.78 9.46
CA ALA A 43 12.23 -23.72 8.29
C ALA A 43 12.33 -22.29 7.70
N LEU A 44 11.25 -21.52 7.70
CA LEU A 44 11.28 -20.14 7.19
C LEU A 44 12.01 -19.19 8.16
N LEU A 45 11.78 -19.33 9.47
CA LEU A 45 12.52 -18.60 10.50
C LEU A 45 14.00 -19.00 10.54
N SER A 46 14.33 -20.28 10.29
CA SER A 46 15.70 -20.74 10.20
C SER A 46 16.40 -20.28 8.91
N LEU A 47 15.68 -20.22 7.79
CA LEU A 47 16.25 -19.74 6.52
C LEU A 47 16.53 -18.23 6.56
N THR A 48 15.62 -17.43 7.12
CA THR A 48 15.84 -15.99 7.33
C THR A 48 16.95 -15.72 8.33
N ALA A 49 17.03 -16.49 9.40
CA ALA A 49 18.13 -16.40 10.37
C ALA A 49 19.47 -16.82 9.77
N VAL A 50 19.50 -17.88 8.96
CA VAL A 50 20.71 -18.35 8.28
C VAL A 50 21.15 -17.37 7.20
N VAL A 51 20.24 -16.82 6.42
CA VAL A 51 20.54 -15.79 5.41
C VAL A 51 21.02 -14.50 6.10
N ALA A 52 20.41 -14.08 7.20
CA ALA A 52 20.87 -12.96 8.00
C ALA A 52 22.26 -13.21 8.60
N LEU A 53 22.53 -14.43 9.09
CA LEU A 53 23.84 -14.83 9.60
C LEU A 53 24.90 -14.90 8.50
N LEU A 54 24.57 -15.41 7.32
CA LEU A 54 25.47 -15.47 6.16
C LEU A 54 25.77 -14.06 5.62
N LEU A 55 24.78 -13.16 5.61
CA LEU A 55 24.99 -11.75 5.23
C LEU A 55 25.80 -10.98 6.29
N LEU A 56 25.61 -11.28 7.56
CA LEU A 56 26.44 -10.74 8.65
C LEU A 56 27.89 -11.23 8.54
N HIS A 57 28.13 -12.49 8.18
CA HIS A 57 29.47 -13.04 7.95
C HIS A 57 30.11 -12.53 6.66
N ALA A 58 29.33 -12.38 5.57
CA ALA A 58 29.81 -11.76 4.33
C ALA A 58 30.16 -10.28 4.55
N GLY A 59 29.33 -9.54 5.32
CA GLY A 59 29.61 -8.17 5.73
C GLY A 59 30.90 -8.05 6.56
N ALA A 60 31.15 -8.97 7.46
CA ALA A 60 32.37 -8.99 8.28
C ALA A 60 33.65 -9.32 7.47
N ALA A 61 33.54 -10.18 6.45
CA ALA A 61 34.65 -10.51 5.58
C ALA A 61 35.02 -9.40 4.59
N MET A 62 34.03 -8.57 4.17
CA MET A 62 34.26 -7.42 3.29
C MET A 62 34.70 -6.15 4.03
N ALA A 63 34.46 -6.07 5.35
CA ALA A 63 34.82 -4.92 6.17
C ALA A 63 36.34 -4.76 6.41
N GLN A 64 37.16 -5.66 5.95
CA GLN A 64 38.59 -5.67 6.26
C GLN A 64 39.45 -4.75 5.37
N LYS A 65 38.86 -4.02 4.40
CA LYS A 65 39.64 -3.15 3.49
C LYS A 65 39.00 -1.78 3.13
N SER A 66 38.05 -1.25 3.90
CA SER A 66 37.54 0.12 3.66
C SER A 66 37.35 0.88 4.97
N THR A 67 37.96 2.02 5.04
CA THR A 67 37.90 3.03 6.10
C THR A 67 36.57 3.19 6.82
N ASN A 68 36.49 2.65 8.05
CA ASN A 68 35.83 3.24 9.24
C ASN A 68 34.33 3.51 9.31
N SER A 69 33.43 2.75 8.71
CA SER A 69 32.09 2.63 9.32
C SER A 69 31.92 1.24 9.93
N ARG A 70 31.65 1.20 11.22
CA ARG A 70 31.27 -0.04 11.89
C ARG A 70 29.81 -0.34 11.58
N PRO A 71 29.42 -1.63 11.53
CA PRO A 71 28.01 -1.99 11.29
C PRO A 71 27.02 -1.34 12.26
N LEU A 72 27.46 -0.95 13.45
CA LEU A 72 26.62 -0.32 14.48
C LEU A 72 26.65 1.22 14.47
N ASP A 73 27.38 1.85 13.55
CA ASP A 73 27.37 3.32 13.43
C ASP A 73 26.06 3.78 12.76
N GLY A 74 25.45 4.82 13.31
CA GLY A 74 24.20 5.38 12.79
C GLY A 74 22.95 4.51 13.04
N LEU A 75 23.00 3.65 14.06
CA LEU A 75 21.85 2.87 14.47
C LEU A 75 20.83 3.78 15.17
N GLU A 76 19.61 3.78 14.70
CA GLU A 76 18.49 4.54 15.24
C GLU A 76 17.56 3.64 16.04
N TYR A 77 16.84 4.22 16.99
CA TYR A 77 15.77 3.54 17.70
C TYR A 77 14.53 4.41 17.75
N SER A 78 13.37 3.78 17.77
CA SER A 78 12.13 4.43 18.13
C SER A 78 11.28 3.54 19.04
N VAL A 79 10.57 4.18 19.95
CA VAL A 79 9.50 3.55 20.74
C VAL A 79 8.28 4.44 20.62
N GLU A 80 7.15 3.83 20.28
CA GLU A 80 5.90 4.54 20.01
C GLU A 80 4.76 3.84 20.73
N TRP A 81 3.91 4.62 21.37
CA TRP A 81 2.65 4.19 21.94
C TRP A 81 1.52 4.95 21.27
N GLN A 82 0.50 4.22 20.81
CA GLN A 82 -0.71 4.78 20.23
C GLN A 82 -1.93 4.19 20.91
N SER A 83 -2.94 5.01 21.13
CA SER A 83 -4.29 4.59 21.49
C SER A 83 -5.32 5.33 20.65
N SER A 84 -6.33 4.60 20.21
CA SER A 84 -7.46 5.10 19.43
C SER A 84 -8.77 4.74 20.15
N PHE A 85 -9.69 5.69 20.15
CA PHE A 85 -11.02 5.55 20.75
C PHE A 85 -12.04 6.08 19.77
N SER A 86 -13.06 5.28 19.47
CA SER A 86 -14.09 5.62 18.49
C SER A 86 -15.48 5.32 19.03
N ASP A 87 -16.47 6.02 18.48
CA ASP A 87 -17.87 5.64 18.50
C ASP A 87 -18.18 5.16 17.08
N GLY A 88 -18.58 3.90 16.92
CA GLY A 88 -18.53 3.17 15.68
C GLY A 88 -17.13 2.63 15.35
N ASN A 89 -16.86 2.34 14.09
CA ASN A 89 -15.53 1.91 13.63
C ASN A 89 -14.50 3.02 13.79
N THR A 90 -13.20 2.64 13.83
CA THR A 90 -12.16 3.66 13.71
C THR A 90 -12.28 4.38 12.36
N PRO A 91 -12.44 5.72 12.33
CA PRO A 91 -12.62 6.49 11.10
C PRO A 91 -11.53 6.26 10.06
N LEU A 92 -11.92 6.38 8.77
CA LEU A 92 -11.08 6.06 7.62
C LEU A 92 -9.66 6.63 7.74
N TRP A 93 -9.53 7.94 7.97
CA TRP A 93 -8.21 8.58 7.97
C TRP A 93 -7.43 8.41 9.28
N LEU A 94 -8.06 7.92 10.35
CA LEU A 94 -7.34 7.43 11.53
C LEU A 94 -6.80 6.02 11.33
N ASN A 95 -7.34 5.27 10.36
CA ASN A 95 -7.07 3.85 10.12
C ASN A 95 -6.21 3.59 8.88
N SER A 96 -6.30 4.42 7.85
CA SER A 96 -5.73 4.16 6.52
C SER A 96 -4.33 4.72 6.32
N ASN A 97 -3.62 4.20 5.31
CA ASN A 97 -2.28 4.63 4.90
C ASN A 97 -1.20 4.55 5.99
N LYS A 98 -1.32 3.55 6.89
CA LYS A 98 -0.42 3.30 8.03
C LYS A 98 0.31 1.96 7.92
N TYR A 99 0.53 1.48 6.71
CA TYR A 99 1.16 0.19 6.43
C TYR A 99 0.49 -0.97 7.19
N GLY A 100 -0.85 -0.97 7.26
CA GLY A 100 -1.64 -1.99 7.92
C GLY A 100 -1.50 -2.05 9.45
N LEU A 101 -0.88 -1.06 10.06
CA LEU A 101 -0.89 -0.90 11.51
C LEU A 101 -2.17 -0.18 11.92
N SER A 102 -3.27 -0.89 11.80
CA SER A 102 -4.64 -0.36 11.86
C SER A 102 -5.62 -1.39 12.39
N SER A 103 -6.74 -0.92 12.95
CA SER A 103 -7.86 -1.72 13.45
C SER A 103 -9.17 -0.93 13.35
N LEU A 104 -10.28 -1.63 13.13
CA LEU A 104 -11.62 -1.02 13.15
C LEU A 104 -12.27 -0.97 14.54
N ASP A 105 -11.71 -1.68 15.52
CA ASP A 105 -12.29 -1.73 16.87
C ASP A 105 -12.40 -0.34 17.50
N GLU A 106 -13.49 -0.10 18.24
CA GLU A 106 -13.78 1.17 18.93
C GLU A 106 -12.66 1.62 19.89
N CYS A 107 -11.96 0.66 20.46
CA CYS A 107 -10.86 0.90 21.38
C CYS A 107 -9.67 0.02 20.99
N ASN A 108 -8.68 0.62 20.36
CA ASN A 108 -7.52 -0.09 19.86
C ASN A 108 -6.22 0.70 20.10
N GLY A 109 -5.09 0.04 19.87
CA GLY A 109 -3.80 0.70 19.97
C GLY A 109 -2.65 -0.28 19.97
N TYR A 110 -1.44 0.24 20.13
CA TYR A 110 -0.22 -0.57 20.15
C TYR A 110 0.93 0.07 20.92
N LEU A 111 1.86 -0.78 21.33
CA LEU A 111 3.23 -0.40 21.68
C LEU A 111 4.16 -0.91 20.57
N ARG A 112 4.86 -0.01 19.87
CA ARG A 112 5.78 -0.30 18.77
C ARG A 112 7.21 0.03 19.18
N GLY A 113 8.14 -0.83 18.81
CA GLY A 113 9.57 -0.62 19.03
C GLY A 113 10.37 -0.97 17.77
N ALA A 114 11.22 -0.06 17.32
CA ALA A 114 12.08 -0.27 16.17
C ALA A 114 13.54 0.04 16.48
N VAL A 115 14.42 -0.72 15.82
CA VAL A 115 15.87 -0.46 15.77
C VAL A 115 16.31 -0.68 14.33
N GLU A 116 16.88 0.36 13.73
CA GLU A 116 17.24 0.32 12.31
C GLU A 116 18.53 1.08 12.01
N ARG A 117 19.21 0.66 10.98
CA ARG A 117 20.32 1.34 10.35
C ARG A 117 19.98 1.60 8.90
N LEU A 118 19.78 2.87 8.58
CA LEU A 118 19.41 3.27 7.22
C LEU A 118 20.61 3.23 6.27
N LEU A 119 20.36 2.96 4.99
CA LEU A 119 21.37 3.04 3.92
C LEU A 119 22.00 4.43 3.79
N SER A 120 21.28 5.50 4.16
CA SER A 120 21.74 6.89 4.14
C SER A 120 22.98 7.12 5.04
N VAL A 121 23.20 6.27 6.04
CA VAL A 121 24.43 6.30 6.85
C VAL A 121 25.68 6.10 5.99
N ASP A 122 25.58 5.37 4.89
CA ASP A 122 26.63 5.11 3.92
C ASP A 122 26.50 5.96 2.65
N GLU A 123 25.76 7.08 2.69
CA GLU A 123 25.64 8.00 1.56
C GLU A 123 27.02 8.44 1.03
N GLY A 124 27.15 8.57 -0.29
CA GLY A 124 28.42 8.89 -0.95
C GLY A 124 29.41 7.73 -1.11
N ARG A 125 29.11 6.53 -0.58
CA ARG A 125 29.92 5.33 -0.75
C ARG A 125 29.39 4.45 -1.86
N LYS A 126 30.28 3.70 -2.54
CA LYS A 126 29.88 2.72 -3.56
C LYS A 126 29.12 1.53 -2.98
N TRP A 127 29.37 1.20 -1.71
CA TRP A 127 28.74 0.12 -0.96
C TRP A 127 28.08 0.67 0.29
N GLY A 128 26.93 0.16 0.61
CA GLY A 128 26.22 0.48 1.83
C GLY A 128 25.42 -0.71 2.33
N ILE A 129 25.12 -0.73 3.61
CA ILE A 129 24.26 -1.73 4.24
C ILE A 129 23.21 -1.05 5.12
N GLY A 130 21.95 -1.44 4.95
CA GLY A 130 20.85 -1.08 5.83
C GLY A 130 20.27 -2.34 6.45
N TYR A 131 19.69 -2.24 7.63
CA TYR A 131 18.94 -3.32 8.25
C TYR A 131 18.06 -2.75 9.35
N GLY A 132 16.95 -3.43 9.64
CA GLY A 132 16.05 -3.00 10.69
C GLY A 132 15.13 -4.11 11.17
N VAL A 133 14.65 -3.93 12.39
CA VAL A 133 13.58 -4.72 12.99
C VAL A 133 12.64 -3.74 13.68
N ASP A 134 11.35 -3.89 13.39
CA ASP A 134 10.26 -3.07 13.88
C ASP A 134 9.09 -3.97 14.23
N VAL A 135 8.68 -3.96 15.49
CA VAL A 135 7.63 -4.84 16.03
C VAL A 135 6.63 -4.01 16.81
N ALA A 136 5.36 -4.26 16.57
CA ALA A 136 4.27 -3.74 17.39
C ALA A 136 3.59 -4.86 18.17
N ILE A 137 3.24 -4.56 19.41
CA ILE A 137 2.38 -5.37 20.28
C ILE A 137 1.06 -4.61 20.38
N PRO A 138 0.08 -4.97 19.55
CA PRO A 138 -1.20 -4.30 19.51
C PRO A 138 -2.20 -4.88 20.52
N TYR A 139 -3.28 -4.17 20.74
CA TYR A 139 -4.50 -4.68 21.38
C TYR A 139 -5.71 -4.35 20.50
N ASN A 140 -6.64 -5.28 20.38
CA ASN A 140 -7.80 -5.23 19.48
C ASN A 140 -7.39 -5.01 18.00
N TYR A 141 -6.49 -5.87 17.53
CA TYR A 141 -6.04 -5.93 16.12
C TYR A 141 -6.24 -7.34 15.58
N THR A 142 -6.03 -7.49 14.29
CA THR A 142 -6.12 -8.77 13.57
C THR A 142 -5.01 -9.77 13.96
N SER A 143 -4.07 -9.41 14.81
CA SER A 143 -3.00 -10.28 15.31
C SER A 143 -2.39 -9.74 16.60
N ASP A 144 -1.94 -10.63 17.49
CA ASP A 144 -1.34 -10.29 18.79
C ASP A 144 0.06 -9.66 18.69
N ILE A 145 0.76 -9.93 17.60
CA ILE A 145 2.08 -9.37 17.32
C ILE A 145 2.14 -9.01 15.84
N VAL A 146 2.55 -7.79 15.54
CA VAL A 146 2.78 -7.32 14.17
C VAL A 146 4.28 -7.14 13.97
N LEU A 147 4.87 -7.98 13.11
CA LEU A 147 6.21 -7.74 12.58
C LEU A 147 6.08 -6.73 11.43
N GLN A 148 6.20 -5.45 11.77
CA GLN A 148 5.99 -4.36 10.83
C GLN A 148 7.10 -4.30 9.80
N GLN A 149 8.36 -4.37 10.26
CA GLN A 149 9.51 -4.48 9.39
C GLN A 149 10.54 -5.46 9.97
N ALA A 150 11.14 -6.25 9.10
CA ALA A 150 12.37 -7.03 9.39
C ALA A 150 13.10 -7.22 8.08
N TYR A 151 14.19 -6.51 7.89
CA TYR A 151 14.89 -6.48 6.62
C TYR A 151 16.39 -6.35 6.73
N VAL A 152 17.06 -6.78 5.67
CA VAL A 152 18.46 -6.46 5.37
C VAL A 152 18.52 -5.92 3.95
N GLU A 153 19.27 -4.84 3.77
CA GLU A 153 19.42 -4.16 2.51
C GLU A 153 20.89 -3.89 2.20
N GLY A 154 21.32 -4.23 0.99
CA GLY A 154 22.66 -3.95 0.49
C GLY A 154 22.61 -3.04 -0.72
N ARG A 155 23.43 -1.98 -0.75
CA ARG A 155 23.61 -1.12 -1.92
C ARG A 155 24.95 -1.38 -2.56
N TRP A 156 24.92 -1.48 -3.88
CA TRP A 156 26.11 -1.50 -4.73
C TRP A 156 25.95 -0.49 -5.86
N TRP A 157 26.76 0.55 -5.87
CA TRP A 157 26.62 1.71 -6.74
C TRP A 157 25.23 2.34 -6.60
N HIS A 158 24.42 2.19 -7.65
CA HIS A 158 23.04 2.68 -7.72
C HIS A 158 22.01 1.61 -7.43
N GLY A 159 22.39 0.32 -7.53
CA GLY A 159 21.50 -0.80 -7.29
C GLY A 159 21.42 -1.17 -5.81
N THR A 160 20.25 -1.61 -5.37
CA THR A 160 20.00 -2.15 -4.03
C THR A 160 19.39 -3.54 -4.14
N LEU A 161 19.73 -4.40 -3.19
CA LEU A 161 19.07 -5.67 -2.94
C LEU A 161 18.57 -5.64 -1.51
N SER A 162 17.26 -5.78 -1.31
CA SER A 162 16.64 -5.93 0.00
C SER A 162 15.96 -7.28 0.15
N VAL A 163 15.98 -7.83 1.35
CA VAL A 163 15.35 -9.09 1.72
C VAL A 163 14.60 -8.89 3.03
N GLY A 164 13.33 -9.22 3.05
CA GLY A 164 12.48 -9.15 4.22
C GLY A 164 11.25 -8.26 4.03
N SER A 165 10.59 -7.91 5.13
CA SER A 165 9.44 -7.00 5.17
C SER A 165 9.94 -5.58 5.41
N MET A 166 9.58 -4.65 4.55
CA MET A 166 9.99 -3.25 4.61
C MET A 166 8.85 -2.35 4.13
N GLU A 167 8.66 -1.22 4.80
CA GLU A 167 7.75 -0.16 4.37
C GLU A 167 8.34 0.58 3.16
N TYR A 168 7.57 0.66 2.06
CA TYR A 168 7.96 1.40 0.86
C TYR A 168 7.02 2.57 0.66
N PRO A 169 7.53 3.79 0.40
CA PRO A 169 6.68 4.94 0.11
C PRO A 169 5.97 4.77 -1.24
N MET A 170 4.86 5.48 -1.41
CA MET A 170 4.20 5.62 -2.70
C MET A 170 5.05 6.51 -3.61
N GLU A 171 5.09 6.13 -4.87
CA GLU A 171 5.85 6.85 -5.89
C GLU A 171 5.01 7.92 -6.60
N LEU A 172 5.63 9.01 -6.98
CA LEU A 172 5.04 10.13 -7.71
C LEU A 172 3.84 10.80 -7.00
N LYS A 173 3.69 10.61 -5.70
CA LYS A 173 2.61 11.17 -4.88
C LYS A 173 3.14 11.74 -3.56
N ASN A 174 2.39 12.64 -2.94
CA ASN A 174 2.65 13.10 -1.59
C ASN A 174 2.24 12.01 -0.58
N ASN A 175 3.21 11.47 0.14
CA ASN A 175 2.99 10.36 1.07
C ASN A 175 2.20 10.76 2.33
N ALA A 176 2.12 12.03 2.67
CA ALA A 176 1.38 12.52 3.83
C ALA A 176 -0.07 12.91 3.48
N LEU A 177 -0.29 13.45 2.30
CA LEU A 177 -1.52 14.16 1.94
C LEU A 177 -2.35 13.49 0.85
N SER A 178 -1.78 12.60 0.01
CA SER A 178 -2.51 11.88 -1.02
C SER A 178 -3.46 10.85 -0.41
N SER A 179 -4.60 10.61 -1.05
CA SER A 179 -5.54 9.55 -0.69
C SER A 179 -4.94 8.15 -0.82
N GLY A 180 -3.99 7.95 -1.73
CA GLY A 180 -3.29 6.68 -1.91
C GLY A 180 -2.94 6.38 -3.37
N SER A 181 -2.00 5.45 -3.61
CA SER A 181 -1.70 4.91 -4.93
C SER A 181 -2.73 3.85 -5.32
N GLN A 182 -3.04 3.73 -6.62
CA GLN A 182 -4.01 2.75 -7.08
C GLN A 182 -3.46 1.31 -7.03
N THR A 183 -2.16 1.10 -7.23
CA THR A 183 -1.55 -0.23 -7.29
C THR A 183 -0.66 -0.51 -6.09
N LEU A 184 0.42 0.24 -5.93
CA LEU A 184 1.42 0.05 -4.86
C LEU A 184 1.24 1.14 -3.79
N GLY A 185 0.24 0.93 -2.94
CA GLY A 185 -0.08 1.82 -1.82
C GLY A 185 0.68 1.47 -0.54
N LYS A 186 0.38 2.21 0.52
CA LYS A 186 0.90 1.99 1.86
C LYS A 186 -0.20 1.68 2.89
N ASN A 187 -1.37 1.24 2.39
CA ASN A 187 -2.52 0.99 3.25
C ASN A 187 -2.43 -0.36 3.98
N ALA A 188 -1.95 -1.40 3.32
CA ALA A 188 -1.81 -2.75 3.89
C ALA A 188 -0.43 -2.99 4.52
N ARG A 189 -0.31 -4.07 5.33
CA ARG A 189 0.98 -4.51 5.90
C ARG A 189 1.98 -4.83 4.79
N PRO A 190 3.27 -4.49 4.98
CA PRO A 190 4.31 -4.82 4.01
C PRO A 190 4.41 -6.34 3.78
N VAL A 191 4.48 -6.75 2.52
CA VAL A 191 4.70 -8.14 2.14
C VAL A 191 6.19 -8.45 2.20
N PRO A 192 6.64 -9.48 2.95
CA PRO A 192 8.04 -9.92 2.93
C PRO A 192 8.45 -10.35 1.52
N GLN A 193 9.57 -9.80 1.03
CA GLN A 193 9.98 -9.96 -0.35
C GLN A 193 11.51 -9.91 -0.51
N ILE A 194 11.98 -10.44 -1.63
CA ILE A 194 13.32 -10.18 -2.19
C ILE A 194 13.12 -9.14 -3.28
N ARG A 195 13.78 -7.98 -3.15
CA ARG A 195 13.60 -6.85 -4.06
C ARG A 195 14.95 -6.33 -4.56
N ILE A 196 15.08 -6.24 -5.87
CA ILE A 196 16.19 -5.58 -6.55
C ILE A 196 15.65 -4.23 -7.06
N ALA A 197 16.35 -3.13 -6.77
CA ALA A 197 15.88 -1.80 -7.12
C ALA A 197 17.00 -0.81 -7.48
N LEU A 198 16.63 0.16 -8.29
CA LEU A 198 17.25 1.48 -8.34
C LEU A 198 16.33 2.41 -7.53
N LYS A 199 16.65 2.65 -6.25
CA LYS A 199 15.79 3.42 -5.33
C LYS A 199 15.70 4.88 -5.72
N ASP A 200 16.84 5.45 -6.11
CA ASP A 200 16.96 6.85 -6.48
C ASP A 200 17.06 7.00 -8.00
N TYR A 201 16.64 8.12 -8.52
CA TYR A 201 16.77 8.43 -9.92
C TYR A 201 18.25 8.45 -10.36
N TRP A 202 18.67 7.44 -11.11
CA TRP A 202 19.98 7.40 -11.74
C TRP A 202 19.95 8.13 -13.07
N ALA A 203 20.72 9.21 -13.16
CA ALA A 203 20.88 9.99 -14.40
C ALA A 203 21.73 9.20 -15.39
N ILE A 204 21.12 8.79 -16.50
CA ILE A 204 21.81 8.07 -17.58
C ILE A 204 22.86 9.01 -18.21
N PRO A 205 24.12 8.57 -18.39
CA PRO A 205 25.21 9.42 -18.90
C PRO A 205 25.12 9.70 -20.41
N ILE A 206 23.92 9.66 -20.96
CA ILE A 206 23.60 10.04 -22.34
C ILE A 206 22.66 11.26 -22.33
N LEU A 207 22.50 11.94 -23.47
CA LEU A 207 21.64 13.11 -23.62
C LEU A 207 21.87 14.18 -22.51
N ASN A 208 23.12 14.37 -22.16
CA ASN A 208 23.53 15.34 -21.13
C ASN A 208 22.80 15.16 -19.79
N ARG A 209 22.49 13.91 -19.40
CA ARG A 209 21.80 13.53 -18.14
C ARG A 209 20.37 14.07 -17.98
N TRP A 210 19.71 14.39 -19.08
CA TRP A 210 18.29 14.80 -19.06
C TRP A 210 17.35 13.68 -18.65
N ILE A 211 17.74 12.42 -18.92
CA ILE A 211 16.94 11.25 -18.64
C ILE A 211 17.48 10.58 -17.38
N LYS A 212 16.60 10.38 -16.41
CA LYS A 212 16.87 9.66 -15.17
C LYS A 212 15.89 8.49 -15.07
N ILE A 213 16.35 7.37 -14.52
CA ILE A 213 15.55 6.17 -14.34
C ILE A 213 15.61 5.68 -12.90
N LYS A 214 14.53 5.11 -12.42
CA LYS A 214 14.46 4.30 -11.20
C LYS A 214 13.47 3.16 -11.38
N GLY A 215 13.43 2.20 -10.47
CA GLY A 215 12.48 1.10 -10.55
C GLY A 215 12.89 -0.08 -9.69
N HIS A 216 12.06 -1.12 -9.72
CA HIS A 216 12.31 -2.34 -8.98
C HIS A 216 11.69 -3.57 -9.62
N ILE A 217 12.17 -4.73 -9.17
CA ILE A 217 11.56 -6.05 -9.37
C ILE A 217 11.61 -6.76 -8.02
N ALA A 218 10.49 -7.35 -7.61
CA ALA A 218 10.38 -8.05 -6.34
C ALA A 218 9.54 -9.32 -6.45
N TYR A 219 9.90 -10.29 -5.61
CA TYR A 219 9.10 -11.50 -5.36
C TYR A 219 8.98 -11.72 -3.87
N GLY A 220 7.78 -12.06 -3.42
CA GLY A 220 7.45 -12.24 -2.02
C GLY A 220 6.37 -13.27 -1.78
N LYS A 221 5.86 -13.29 -0.56
CA LYS A 221 4.79 -14.20 -0.15
C LYS A 221 3.90 -13.50 0.87
N PHE A 222 2.57 -13.61 0.68
CA PHE A 222 1.60 -13.13 1.64
C PHE A 222 1.68 -13.91 2.96
N THR A 223 1.33 -13.27 4.07
CA THR A 223 1.51 -13.83 5.42
C THR A 223 0.20 -13.95 6.20
N ASP A 224 -0.93 -13.78 5.54
CA ASP A 224 -2.26 -13.65 6.14
C ASP A 224 -3.16 -14.89 5.96
N SER A 225 -2.60 -16.06 5.58
CA SER A 225 -3.37 -17.27 5.31
C SER A 225 -4.29 -17.70 6.47
N SER A 226 -3.74 -17.78 7.68
CA SER A 226 -4.53 -18.17 8.87
C SER A 226 -5.59 -17.14 9.25
N TRP A 227 -5.30 -15.83 9.07
CA TRP A 227 -6.29 -14.78 9.31
C TRP A 227 -7.45 -14.87 8.29
N LYS A 228 -7.17 -15.15 7.02
CA LYS A 228 -8.19 -15.31 5.98
C LYS A 228 -9.10 -16.51 6.29
N GLU A 229 -8.52 -17.64 6.68
CA GLU A 229 -9.28 -18.83 7.10
C GLU A 229 -10.22 -18.51 8.26
N ASP A 230 -9.68 -17.87 9.32
CA ASP A 230 -10.45 -17.49 10.50
C ASP A 230 -11.54 -16.44 10.17
N PHE A 231 -11.24 -15.46 9.33
CA PHE A 231 -12.15 -14.38 8.98
C PHE A 231 -13.33 -14.87 8.14
N THR A 232 -13.08 -15.76 7.17
CA THR A 232 -14.13 -16.27 6.27
C THR A 232 -15.04 -17.30 6.94
N GLN A 233 -14.58 -17.96 7.99
CA GLN A 233 -15.33 -19.02 8.71
C GLN A 233 -16.00 -20.05 7.78
N GLY A 234 -15.38 -20.30 6.62
CA GLY A 234 -15.93 -21.21 5.62
C GLY A 234 -17.10 -20.67 4.79
N GLN A 235 -17.44 -19.40 4.89
CA GLN A 235 -18.55 -18.78 4.16
C GLN A 235 -18.12 -18.18 2.81
N SER A 236 -16.83 -17.89 2.63
CA SER A 236 -16.31 -17.21 1.46
C SER A 236 -15.05 -17.88 0.92
N THR A 237 -14.76 -17.64 -0.36
CA THR A 237 -13.51 -18.07 -1.00
C THR A 237 -12.31 -17.40 -0.37
N TYR A 238 -11.25 -18.16 -0.09
CA TYR A 238 -9.97 -17.64 0.35
C TYR A 238 -8.80 -18.42 -0.25
N ALA A 239 -7.60 -17.82 -0.23
CA ALA A 239 -6.40 -18.46 -0.74
C ALA A 239 -5.26 -18.41 0.28
N GLU A 240 -4.56 -19.54 0.43
CA GLU A 240 -3.40 -19.72 1.29
C GLU A 240 -2.10 -19.79 0.51
N ASP A 241 -1.00 -19.45 1.18
CA ASP A 241 0.36 -19.56 0.62
C ASP A 241 0.54 -18.81 -0.70
N VAL A 242 -0.22 -17.73 -0.89
CA VAL A 242 -0.20 -16.89 -2.09
C VAL A 242 1.17 -16.23 -2.25
N LEU A 243 1.70 -16.28 -3.46
CA LEU A 243 2.94 -15.62 -3.84
C LEU A 243 2.65 -14.21 -4.35
N TYR A 244 3.64 -13.34 -4.18
CA TYR A 244 3.60 -11.94 -4.56
C TYR A 244 4.68 -11.63 -5.59
N HIS A 245 4.33 -10.87 -6.59
CA HIS A 245 5.28 -10.24 -7.49
C HIS A 245 4.96 -8.75 -7.63
N SER A 246 5.98 -7.90 -7.71
CA SER A 246 5.83 -6.53 -8.16
C SER A 246 7.02 -6.08 -9.00
N LYS A 247 6.75 -5.20 -9.94
CA LYS A 247 7.75 -4.52 -10.74
C LYS A 247 7.29 -3.11 -11.04
N ALA A 248 8.23 -2.17 -11.09
CA ALA A 248 7.94 -0.82 -11.51
C ALA A 248 9.15 -0.21 -12.21
N GLY A 249 8.88 0.65 -13.18
CA GLY A 249 9.86 1.44 -13.87
C GLY A 249 9.39 2.89 -13.98
N TYR A 250 10.30 3.84 -13.69
CA TYR A 250 10.02 5.26 -13.76
C TYR A 250 11.09 5.97 -14.56
N ILE A 251 10.68 6.91 -15.38
CA ILE A 251 11.54 7.77 -16.19
C ILE A 251 11.25 9.22 -15.79
N LYS A 252 12.30 9.96 -15.45
CA LYS A 252 12.22 11.41 -15.25
C LYS A 252 13.00 12.11 -16.33
N ILE A 253 12.37 13.09 -16.96
CA ILE A 253 12.95 13.96 -17.98
C ILE A 253 12.97 15.37 -17.39
N GLY A 254 14.17 15.95 -17.26
CA GLY A 254 14.37 17.28 -16.70
C GLY A 254 15.67 17.41 -15.93
N LYS A 255 16.06 18.66 -15.68
CA LYS A 255 17.28 19.04 -14.97
C LYS A 255 17.00 20.19 -14.00
N GLU A 256 16.21 19.90 -12.96
CA GLU A 256 15.88 20.88 -11.92
C GLU A 256 17.14 21.42 -11.23
N GLU A 257 18.19 20.57 -11.10
CA GLU A 257 19.50 20.95 -10.58
C GLU A 257 20.25 22.01 -11.41
N ASP A 258 19.93 22.13 -12.69
CA ASP A 258 20.50 23.13 -13.61
C ASP A 258 19.54 24.33 -13.83
N TYR A 259 18.61 24.57 -12.90
CA TYR A 259 17.58 25.64 -12.93
C TYR A 259 16.55 25.54 -14.06
N TYR A 260 16.31 24.36 -14.60
CA TYR A 260 15.18 24.14 -15.48
C TYR A 260 13.91 23.92 -14.65
N HIS A 261 12.93 24.77 -14.84
CA HIS A 261 11.70 24.77 -14.04
C HIS A 261 10.82 23.55 -14.28
N PHE A 262 10.80 23.02 -15.50
CA PHE A 262 9.89 21.98 -15.89
C PHE A 262 10.55 20.60 -15.88
N SER A 263 9.86 19.61 -15.31
CA SER A 263 10.22 18.20 -15.42
C SER A 263 8.98 17.31 -15.59
N VAL A 264 9.18 16.17 -16.24
CA VAL A 264 8.15 15.14 -16.47
C VAL A 264 8.62 13.85 -15.85
N GLU A 265 7.76 13.21 -15.08
CA GLU A 265 7.97 11.87 -14.55
C GLU A 265 6.86 10.95 -15.08
N MET A 266 7.26 9.81 -15.62
CA MET A 266 6.35 8.76 -16.10
C MET A 266 6.69 7.46 -15.40
N GLY A 267 5.69 6.65 -15.09
CA GLY A 267 5.89 5.37 -14.43
C GLY A 267 4.91 4.31 -14.90
N LEU A 268 5.33 3.06 -14.77
CA LEU A 268 4.47 1.89 -14.86
C LEU A 268 4.72 1.05 -13.62
N GLU A 269 3.68 0.85 -12.83
CA GLU A 269 3.64 -0.07 -11.69
C GLU A 269 2.82 -1.29 -12.07
N MET A 270 3.30 -2.46 -11.70
CA MET A 270 2.58 -3.72 -11.88
C MET A 270 2.79 -4.62 -10.68
N ALA A 271 1.74 -5.33 -10.30
CA ALA A 271 1.77 -6.30 -9.22
C ALA A 271 0.93 -7.53 -9.57
N CYS A 272 1.20 -8.63 -8.88
CA CYS A 272 0.55 -9.91 -9.14
C CYS A 272 0.45 -10.74 -7.86
N GLN A 273 -0.74 -11.35 -7.64
CA GLN A 273 -0.95 -12.46 -6.73
C GLN A 273 -0.96 -13.73 -7.56
N PHE A 274 -0.13 -14.72 -7.23
CA PHE A 274 -0.05 -15.97 -7.97
C PHE A 274 0.28 -17.17 -7.07
N GLY A 275 0.17 -18.37 -7.58
CA GLY A 275 0.46 -19.58 -6.80
C GLY A 275 -0.50 -19.80 -5.63
N GLY A 276 -0.07 -20.59 -4.66
CA GLY A 276 -0.87 -20.91 -3.47
C GLY A 276 -1.98 -21.93 -3.72
N THR A 277 -2.90 -22.03 -2.77
CA THR A 277 -4.05 -22.94 -2.82
C THR A 277 -5.32 -22.17 -2.49
N THR A 278 -6.30 -22.23 -3.38
CA THR A 278 -7.60 -21.57 -3.22
C THR A 278 -8.65 -22.56 -2.74
N TYR A 279 -9.43 -22.15 -1.76
CA TYR A 279 -10.53 -22.90 -1.16
C TYR A 279 -11.84 -22.19 -1.47
N VAL A 280 -12.71 -22.84 -2.25
CA VAL A 280 -14.04 -22.34 -2.61
C VAL A 280 -15.07 -23.16 -1.85
N PRO A 281 -15.89 -22.55 -0.97
CA PRO A 281 -16.87 -23.27 -0.17
C PRO A 281 -18.02 -23.79 -1.05
N ASN A 282 -18.45 -25.03 -0.81
CA ASN A 282 -19.55 -25.68 -1.53
C ASN A 282 -20.93 -25.49 -0.84
N GLY A 283 -20.96 -24.79 0.33
CA GLY A 283 -22.17 -24.58 1.12
C GLY A 283 -22.62 -25.78 1.98
N ASP A 284 -21.96 -26.91 1.89
CA ASP A 284 -22.21 -28.14 2.68
C ASP A 284 -21.11 -28.38 3.75
N GLY A 285 -20.24 -27.39 3.98
CA GLY A 285 -19.08 -27.49 4.87
C GLY A 285 -17.85 -28.13 4.21
N THR A 286 -17.90 -28.41 2.91
CA THR A 286 -16.75 -28.87 2.13
C THR A 286 -16.21 -27.74 1.23
N TYR A 287 -15.00 -27.96 0.70
CA TYR A 287 -14.36 -27.02 -0.22
C TYR A 287 -13.99 -27.68 -1.53
N THR A 288 -14.18 -26.97 -2.62
CA THR A 288 -13.47 -27.25 -3.87
C THR A 288 -12.09 -26.58 -3.78
N VAL A 289 -11.03 -27.37 -4.00
CA VAL A 289 -9.65 -26.92 -3.77
C VAL A 289 -8.90 -26.81 -5.09
N TYR A 290 -8.40 -25.61 -5.38
CA TYR A 290 -7.59 -25.33 -6.55
C TYR A 290 -6.13 -25.09 -6.14
N LYS A 291 -5.21 -25.87 -6.71
CA LYS A 291 -3.76 -25.66 -6.55
C LYS A 291 -3.24 -24.82 -7.69
N ASN A 292 -2.90 -23.58 -7.42
CA ASN A 292 -2.40 -22.66 -8.41
C ASN A 292 -0.90 -22.90 -8.68
N GLY A 293 -0.44 -22.55 -9.89
CA GLY A 293 0.93 -22.74 -10.31
C GLY A 293 1.94 -22.00 -9.43
N SER A 294 2.93 -22.72 -8.87
CA SER A 294 4.01 -22.15 -8.04
C SER A 294 5.41 -22.54 -8.51
N GLY A 295 5.53 -23.14 -9.71
CA GLY A 295 6.81 -23.51 -10.31
C GLY A 295 7.51 -22.33 -11.01
N LEU A 296 8.72 -22.53 -11.52
CA LEU A 296 9.51 -21.48 -12.21
C LEU A 296 8.75 -20.87 -13.39
N ARG A 297 7.87 -21.63 -14.07
CA ARG A 297 7.03 -21.10 -15.15
C ARG A 297 6.05 -20.06 -14.62
N ALA A 298 5.42 -20.28 -13.45
CA ALA A 298 4.50 -19.33 -12.83
C ALA A 298 5.21 -18.02 -12.44
N TYR A 299 6.44 -18.11 -11.88
CA TYR A 299 7.26 -16.91 -11.62
C TYR A 299 7.56 -16.12 -12.89
N TRP A 300 7.85 -16.81 -14.00
CA TRP A 300 8.10 -16.15 -15.27
C TRP A 300 6.83 -15.54 -15.86
N ASN A 301 5.70 -16.23 -15.77
CA ASN A 301 4.41 -15.73 -16.24
C ASN A 301 3.97 -14.50 -15.42
N ALA A 302 4.10 -14.52 -14.09
CA ALA A 302 3.85 -13.37 -13.23
C ALA A 302 4.73 -12.16 -13.62
N PHE A 303 5.99 -12.40 -14.04
CA PHE A 303 6.87 -11.34 -14.54
C PHE A 303 6.47 -10.83 -15.91
N LYS A 304 6.15 -11.72 -16.86
CA LYS A 304 5.97 -11.36 -18.27
C LYS A 304 4.75 -10.48 -18.48
N THR A 305 3.71 -10.58 -17.61
CA THR A 305 2.41 -9.89 -17.79
C THR A 305 2.07 -9.71 -19.26
N GLY A 306 1.29 -10.54 -19.83
CA GLY A 306 0.95 -10.39 -21.23
C GLY A 306 -0.11 -11.40 -21.60
N GLY A 307 -1.05 -10.95 -22.38
CA GLY A 307 -2.23 -11.67 -22.77
C GLY A 307 -1.94 -13.10 -23.17
N SER A 308 -2.79 -13.98 -22.77
CA SER A 308 -3.01 -15.23 -23.44
C SER A 308 -3.45 -14.89 -24.85
N ASP A 309 -2.85 -15.52 -25.86
CA ASP A 309 -3.46 -15.54 -27.16
C ASP A 309 -4.89 -16.08 -27.00
N VAL A 310 -5.87 -15.30 -27.41
CA VAL A 310 -7.26 -15.72 -27.49
C VAL A 310 -7.30 -16.83 -28.50
N THR A 311 -7.45 -18.07 -28.04
CA THR A 311 -7.72 -19.19 -28.93
C THR A 311 -9.23 -19.35 -29.05
N ASP A 312 -9.74 -19.70 -30.22
CA ASP A 312 -11.16 -19.93 -30.52
C ASP A 312 -11.89 -20.90 -29.56
N ALA A 313 -11.21 -21.48 -28.58
CA ALA A 313 -11.70 -22.52 -27.68
C ALA A 313 -11.72 -22.18 -26.20
N GLY A 314 -11.28 -20.99 -25.78
CA GLY A 314 -11.31 -20.57 -24.37
C GLY A 314 -10.18 -19.64 -24.01
N TYR A 315 -10.51 -18.71 -23.10
CA TYR A 315 -9.57 -17.76 -22.54
C TYR A 315 -8.60 -18.49 -21.63
N GLU A 316 -7.32 -18.54 -21.95
CA GLU A 316 -6.30 -18.82 -20.95
C GLU A 316 -6.15 -17.56 -20.10
N ASN A 317 -6.63 -17.60 -18.85
CA ASN A 317 -6.39 -16.52 -17.90
C ASN A 317 -4.90 -16.29 -17.75
N VAL A 318 -4.51 -15.03 -17.66
CA VAL A 318 -3.18 -14.60 -17.25
C VAL A 318 -2.83 -15.29 -15.92
N GLU A 319 -1.57 -15.61 -15.69
CA GLU A 319 -1.13 -16.26 -14.45
C GLU A 319 -1.43 -15.36 -13.27
N GLY A 320 -2.38 -15.77 -12.43
CA GLY A 320 -2.75 -15.09 -11.21
C GLY A 320 -3.59 -13.82 -11.40
N ASN A 321 -3.74 -13.03 -10.34
CA ASN A 321 -4.38 -11.72 -10.33
C ASN A 321 -3.34 -10.64 -10.65
N GLN A 322 -3.35 -10.10 -11.85
CA GLN A 322 -2.41 -9.08 -12.32
C GLN A 322 -3.08 -7.72 -12.41
N LEU A 323 -2.43 -6.71 -11.89
CA LEU A 323 -2.93 -5.35 -11.89
C LEU A 323 -1.80 -4.33 -11.97
N GLY A 324 -2.11 -3.12 -12.34
CA GLY A 324 -1.09 -2.09 -12.46
C GLY A 324 -1.64 -0.68 -12.62
N SER A 325 -0.72 0.26 -12.75
CA SER A 325 -1.02 1.69 -12.96
C SER A 325 -0.01 2.33 -13.90
N TRP A 326 -0.52 3.11 -14.83
CA TRP A 326 0.26 4.10 -15.55
C TRP A 326 0.27 5.40 -14.76
N LEU A 327 1.47 5.92 -14.52
CA LEU A 327 1.70 7.13 -13.75
C LEU A 327 2.30 8.22 -14.62
N LEU A 328 1.80 9.44 -14.45
CA LEU A 328 2.34 10.66 -15.06
C LEU A 328 2.39 11.74 -14.01
N ARG A 329 3.50 12.47 -13.92
CA ARG A 329 3.64 13.66 -13.09
C ARG A 329 4.38 14.76 -13.85
N LEU A 330 3.77 15.92 -13.93
CA LEU A 330 4.31 17.14 -14.51
C LEU A 330 4.66 18.09 -13.36
N ASN A 331 5.89 18.54 -13.29
CA ASN A 331 6.34 19.45 -12.25
C ASN A 331 6.78 20.78 -12.85
N TRP A 332 6.37 21.87 -12.18
CA TRP A 332 6.93 23.20 -12.38
C TRP A 332 7.50 23.68 -11.06
N THR A 333 8.80 23.95 -11.02
CA THR A 333 9.54 24.30 -9.80
C THR A 333 10.12 25.69 -9.91
N GLU A 334 9.81 26.52 -8.93
CA GLU A 334 10.40 27.86 -8.71
C GLU A 334 11.17 27.86 -7.38
N ASP A 335 11.88 28.94 -7.08
CA ASP A 335 12.69 29.05 -5.86
C ASP A 335 11.87 28.91 -4.57
N THR A 336 10.60 29.32 -4.60
CA THR A 336 9.74 29.44 -3.42
C THR A 336 8.54 28.51 -3.43
N TRP A 337 8.24 27.89 -4.57
CA TRP A 337 7.09 27.00 -4.72
C TRP A 337 7.30 25.97 -5.84
N ARG A 338 6.58 24.88 -5.73
CA ARG A 338 6.42 23.87 -6.78
C ARG A 338 4.94 23.59 -6.98
N VAL A 339 4.54 23.48 -8.23
CA VAL A 339 3.23 22.95 -8.62
C VAL A 339 3.45 21.68 -9.41
N SER A 340 2.69 20.64 -9.07
CA SER A 340 2.71 19.37 -9.79
C SER A 340 1.29 18.96 -10.14
N ILE A 341 1.12 18.42 -11.35
CA ILE A 341 -0.12 17.78 -11.78
C ILE A 341 0.21 16.33 -12.10
N TYR A 342 -0.59 15.39 -11.62
CA TYR A 342 -0.34 13.97 -11.83
C TYR A 342 -1.60 13.18 -12.18
N ALA A 343 -1.38 12.05 -12.83
CA ALA A 343 -2.39 11.07 -13.16
C ALA A 343 -1.92 9.68 -12.76
N ASP A 344 -2.86 8.85 -12.32
CA ASP A 344 -2.66 7.44 -11.99
C ASP A 344 -3.83 6.67 -12.63
N LYS A 345 -3.57 6.04 -13.79
CA LYS A 345 -4.53 5.24 -14.53
C LYS A 345 -4.36 3.78 -14.18
N TYR A 346 -5.31 3.26 -13.41
CA TYR A 346 -5.37 1.87 -13.00
C TYR A 346 -5.82 0.94 -14.14
N PHE A 347 -5.37 -0.30 -14.12
CA PHE A 347 -5.79 -1.37 -15.02
C PHE A 347 -5.64 -2.74 -14.33
N GLU A 348 -6.43 -3.71 -14.77
CA GLU A 348 -6.31 -5.12 -14.38
C GLU A 348 -6.00 -5.98 -15.60
N ASP A 349 -5.21 -7.05 -15.39
CA ASP A 349 -4.70 -7.94 -16.44
C ASP A 349 -4.09 -7.15 -17.61
N HIS A 350 -4.77 -7.12 -18.75
CA HIS A 350 -4.39 -6.33 -19.92
C HIS A 350 -5.44 -5.28 -20.31
N SER A 351 -6.57 -5.24 -19.60
CA SER A 351 -7.60 -4.24 -19.79
C SER A 351 -7.11 -2.85 -19.37
N GLY A 352 -7.45 -1.83 -20.11
CA GLY A 352 -7.02 -0.45 -19.80
C GLY A 352 -5.52 -0.15 -20.04
N MET A 353 -4.74 -1.08 -20.57
CA MET A 353 -3.38 -0.85 -21.02
C MET A 353 -3.33 -0.06 -22.33
N PHE A 354 -2.20 0.62 -22.59
CA PHE A 354 -1.91 1.20 -23.90
C PHE A 354 -1.41 0.09 -24.83
N LEU A 355 -2.34 -0.65 -25.41
CA LEU A 355 -2.04 -1.75 -26.31
C LEU A 355 -2.25 -1.32 -27.76
N LEU A 356 -1.35 -1.80 -28.61
CA LEU A 356 -1.56 -1.79 -30.05
C LEU A 356 -2.34 -3.05 -30.42
N ASP A 357 -3.59 -2.88 -30.78
CA ASP A 357 -4.46 -3.95 -31.25
C ASP A 357 -5.34 -3.46 -32.38
N TYR A 358 -5.99 -4.35 -33.11
CA TYR A 358 -6.87 -3.97 -34.21
C TYR A 358 -8.27 -3.57 -33.68
N ASP A 359 -8.92 -2.62 -34.36
CA ASP A 359 -10.21 -2.06 -34.00
C ASP A 359 -11.37 -2.89 -34.59
N GLY A 360 -11.36 -4.21 -34.34
CA GLY A 360 -12.40 -5.13 -34.78
C GLY A 360 -12.30 -5.53 -36.25
N TYR A 361 -13.43 -5.82 -36.86
CA TYR A 361 -13.58 -6.30 -38.24
C TYR A 361 -14.45 -5.36 -39.06
N GLY A 362 -14.42 -5.52 -40.38
CA GLY A 362 -15.29 -4.81 -41.31
C GLY A 362 -16.75 -5.22 -41.18
N GLU A 363 -17.60 -4.59 -41.98
CA GLU A 363 -19.04 -4.85 -42.07
C GLU A 363 -19.40 -5.50 -43.40
N ASP A 364 -20.56 -6.15 -43.49
CA ASP A 364 -21.09 -6.79 -44.68
C ASP A 364 -20.11 -7.79 -45.34
N ASP A 365 -19.68 -7.55 -46.55
CA ASP A 365 -18.78 -8.42 -47.32
C ASP A 365 -17.33 -8.43 -46.77
N GLU A 366 -16.98 -7.46 -45.93
CA GLU A 366 -15.67 -7.32 -45.27
C GLU A 366 -15.66 -7.84 -43.83
N TRP A 367 -16.66 -8.60 -43.42
CA TRP A 367 -16.85 -9.05 -42.02
C TRP A 367 -15.68 -9.88 -41.47
N ASP A 368 -14.83 -10.49 -42.30
CA ASP A 368 -13.64 -11.24 -41.92
C ASP A 368 -12.34 -10.44 -42.13
N GLU A 369 -12.41 -9.20 -42.60
CA GLU A 369 -11.26 -8.31 -42.73
C GLU A 369 -11.01 -7.51 -41.47
N ARG A 370 -9.79 -7.60 -40.91
CA ARG A 370 -9.39 -6.82 -39.73
C ARG A 370 -9.27 -5.34 -40.06
N LYS A 371 -9.82 -4.49 -39.21
CA LYS A 371 -9.63 -3.04 -39.25
C LYS A 371 -8.18 -2.68 -38.89
N ASP A 372 -7.84 -1.40 -39.02
CA ASP A 372 -6.54 -0.85 -38.63
C ASP A 372 -6.25 -1.01 -37.15
N ASN A 373 -4.98 -1.02 -36.79
CA ASN A 373 -4.55 -1.09 -35.41
C ASN A 373 -4.76 0.24 -34.69
N ASP A 374 -5.28 0.17 -33.45
CA ASP A 374 -5.46 1.31 -32.57
C ASP A 374 -4.59 1.13 -31.30
N TYR A 375 -3.97 2.22 -30.83
CA TYR A 375 -3.21 2.24 -29.58
C TYR A 375 -4.07 2.51 -28.34
N PHE A 376 -5.29 3.01 -28.53
CA PHE A 376 -6.18 3.45 -27.48
C PHE A 376 -7.49 2.67 -27.47
N LEU A 377 -7.36 1.34 -27.51
CA LEU A 377 -8.50 0.42 -27.47
C LEU A 377 -9.39 0.65 -26.23
N TYR A 378 -8.80 1.10 -25.12
CA TYR A 378 -9.48 1.30 -23.85
C TYR A 378 -9.70 2.77 -23.54
N ASP A 379 -10.86 3.07 -22.97
CA ASP A 379 -11.25 4.40 -22.51
C ASP A 379 -10.33 4.95 -21.39
N PHE A 380 -10.15 6.26 -21.37
CA PHE A 380 -9.40 6.98 -20.33
C PHE A 380 -10.27 7.40 -19.13
N LYS A 381 -11.44 6.79 -18.92
CA LYS A 381 -12.41 7.24 -17.91
C LYS A 381 -11.94 6.97 -16.48
N ASP A 382 -11.45 5.75 -16.22
CA ASP A 382 -11.05 5.34 -14.87
C ASP A 382 -9.63 5.79 -14.59
N MET A 383 -9.48 6.79 -13.70
CA MET A 383 -8.18 7.30 -13.26
C MET A 383 -8.29 8.16 -12.01
N MET A 384 -7.17 8.39 -11.38
CA MET A 384 -6.96 9.48 -10.44
C MET A 384 -6.27 10.63 -11.16
N LEU A 385 -6.76 11.85 -10.96
CA LEU A 385 -6.09 13.09 -11.34
C LEU A 385 -5.79 13.87 -10.07
N GLY A 386 -4.56 14.32 -9.91
CA GLY A 386 -4.13 15.07 -8.74
C GLY A 386 -3.39 16.36 -9.10
N ALA A 387 -3.48 17.32 -8.20
CA ALA A 387 -2.70 18.55 -8.21
C ALA A 387 -2.06 18.75 -6.83
N GLU A 388 -0.80 19.12 -6.81
CA GLU A 388 -0.05 19.38 -5.59
C GLU A 388 0.64 20.74 -5.69
N VAL A 389 0.53 21.54 -4.64
CA VAL A 389 1.26 22.78 -4.45
C VAL A 389 2.13 22.64 -3.21
N ASN A 390 3.44 22.82 -3.38
CA ASN A 390 4.42 22.84 -2.30
C ASN A 390 4.98 24.27 -2.16
N LEU A 391 4.95 24.82 -0.94
CA LEU A 391 5.47 26.14 -0.61
C LEU A 391 6.73 25.99 0.24
N THR A 392 7.91 26.21 -0.36
CA THR A 392 9.23 25.97 0.25
C THR A 392 9.43 26.73 1.57
N TYR A 393 8.91 27.95 1.68
CA TYR A 393 9.01 28.81 2.87
C TYR A 393 7.67 29.01 3.59
N GLY A 394 6.65 28.25 3.20
CA GLY A 394 5.35 28.28 3.87
C GLY A 394 5.45 27.72 5.29
N THR A 395 4.99 28.46 6.29
CA THR A 395 4.91 27.97 7.67
C THR A 395 3.49 27.51 8.01
N TRP A 396 2.53 28.40 7.84
CA TRP A 396 1.12 28.05 8.09
C TRP A 396 0.53 27.12 7.03
N LEU A 397 1.02 27.18 5.81
CA LEU A 397 0.63 26.35 4.70
C LEU A 397 1.89 25.92 3.96
N ARG A 398 2.15 24.61 3.86
CA ARG A 398 3.32 24.05 3.19
C ARG A 398 2.94 23.29 1.94
N ASP A 399 2.09 22.29 2.11
CA ASP A 399 1.65 21.43 1.03
C ASP A 399 0.13 21.41 0.95
N ILE A 400 -0.37 21.42 -0.28
CA ILE A 400 -1.78 21.22 -0.61
C ILE A 400 -1.84 20.15 -1.68
N VAL A 401 -2.68 19.16 -1.48
CA VAL A 401 -2.99 18.12 -2.46
C VAL A 401 -4.49 18.12 -2.72
N PHE A 402 -4.88 18.12 -3.98
CA PHE A 402 -6.26 17.91 -4.40
C PHE A 402 -6.29 16.76 -5.39
N GLU A 403 -7.18 15.79 -5.19
CA GLU A 403 -7.33 14.62 -6.05
C GLU A 403 -8.79 14.42 -6.45
N TYR A 404 -8.99 14.02 -7.69
CA TYR A 404 -10.22 13.50 -8.23
C TYR A 404 -10.00 12.05 -8.65
N LEU A 405 -10.84 11.14 -8.18
CA LEU A 405 -10.80 9.72 -8.49
C LEU A 405 -12.11 9.31 -9.16
N TYR A 406 -11.99 8.49 -10.19
CA TYR A 406 -13.14 7.91 -10.87
C TYR A 406 -12.83 6.46 -11.24
N THR A 407 -13.69 5.54 -10.81
CA THR A 407 -13.54 4.08 -11.01
C THR A 407 -14.85 3.40 -11.41
N LYS A 408 -15.84 4.16 -11.87
CA LYS A 408 -17.19 3.62 -12.09
C LYS A 408 -17.34 2.84 -13.38
N TYR A 409 -16.46 3.07 -14.35
CA TYR A 409 -16.61 2.48 -15.68
C TYR A 409 -16.05 1.04 -15.72
N GLN A 410 -14.86 0.82 -15.22
CA GLN A 410 -14.18 -0.49 -15.12
C GLN A 410 -14.25 -1.28 -16.43
N SER A 411 -13.71 -0.70 -17.51
CA SER A 411 -13.66 -1.41 -18.79
C SER A 411 -12.80 -2.66 -18.65
N GLY A 412 -13.43 -3.79 -18.85
CA GLY A 412 -12.78 -5.08 -18.86
C GLY A 412 -12.13 -5.38 -20.21
N PRO A 413 -11.60 -6.60 -20.38
CA PRO A 413 -10.90 -6.99 -21.57
C PRO A 413 -11.79 -6.91 -22.79
N VAL A 414 -11.20 -6.49 -23.92
CA VAL A 414 -11.86 -6.50 -25.23
C VAL A 414 -11.50 -7.78 -25.93
N TYR A 415 -12.51 -8.50 -26.41
CA TYR A 415 -12.38 -9.76 -27.10
C TYR A 415 -12.78 -9.59 -28.57
N HIS A 416 -11.91 -9.99 -29.48
CA HIS A 416 -12.17 -9.96 -30.92
C HIS A 416 -12.80 -11.27 -31.37
N ASP A 417 -14.00 -11.54 -30.90
CA ASP A 417 -14.81 -12.66 -31.35
C ASP A 417 -15.86 -12.16 -32.33
N HIS A 418 -15.83 -12.66 -33.55
CA HIS A 418 -16.75 -12.23 -34.58
C HIS A 418 -17.34 -13.42 -35.32
N THR A 419 -18.56 -13.24 -35.75
CA THR A 419 -19.29 -14.11 -36.67
C THR A 419 -20.02 -13.22 -37.66
N GLN A 420 -20.61 -13.78 -38.71
CA GLN A 420 -21.45 -13.03 -39.63
C GLN A 420 -22.58 -12.22 -38.97
N ASN A 421 -22.96 -12.58 -37.75
CA ASN A 421 -24.04 -11.95 -36.99
C ASN A 421 -23.55 -11.05 -35.83
N VAL A 422 -22.25 -11.10 -35.51
CA VAL A 422 -21.60 -10.32 -34.45
C VAL A 422 -20.41 -9.63 -35.10
N SER A 423 -20.56 -8.36 -35.37
CA SER A 423 -19.66 -7.62 -36.23
C SER A 423 -18.41 -7.10 -35.52
N ASP A 424 -18.30 -7.21 -34.19
CA ASP A 424 -17.21 -6.51 -33.52
C ASP A 424 -16.80 -7.12 -32.17
N HIS A 425 -15.79 -6.50 -31.58
CA HIS A 425 -15.27 -6.87 -30.29
C HIS A 425 -16.33 -6.81 -29.19
N ILE A 426 -16.28 -7.78 -28.29
CA ILE A 426 -17.11 -7.85 -27.10
C ILE A 426 -16.30 -7.30 -25.94
N GLY A 427 -16.76 -6.20 -25.34
CA GLY A 427 -16.19 -5.65 -24.12
C GLY A 427 -16.73 -6.36 -22.87
N GLY A 428 -15.85 -6.70 -21.94
CA GLY A 428 -16.21 -7.12 -20.60
C GLY A 428 -16.21 -5.95 -19.61
N ASN A 429 -16.58 -6.24 -18.36
CA ASN A 429 -16.35 -5.34 -17.22
C ASN A 429 -15.31 -5.97 -16.30
N ASP A 430 -14.38 -5.17 -15.79
CA ASP A 430 -13.51 -5.56 -14.68
C ASP A 430 -14.24 -5.43 -13.34
N ASN A 431 -13.68 -6.03 -12.32
CA ASN A 431 -14.15 -5.91 -10.94
C ASN A 431 -12.94 -5.52 -10.06
N TYR A 432 -12.53 -4.24 -10.18
CA TYR A 432 -11.28 -3.73 -9.63
C TYR A 432 -11.00 -4.18 -8.20
N TYR A 433 -9.80 -4.71 -7.96
CA TYR A 433 -9.31 -5.33 -6.74
C TYR A 433 -9.95 -6.68 -6.37
N ASN A 434 -10.94 -7.15 -7.10
CA ASN A 434 -11.55 -8.47 -6.87
C ASN A 434 -11.07 -9.50 -7.89
N HIS A 435 -10.92 -10.75 -7.45
CA HIS A 435 -10.50 -11.84 -8.32
C HIS A 435 -11.10 -13.17 -7.84
N GLY A 436 -11.54 -14.01 -8.77
CA GLY A 436 -12.25 -15.26 -8.44
C GLY A 436 -11.48 -16.26 -7.59
N LEU A 437 -10.13 -16.31 -7.72
CA LEU A 437 -9.29 -17.25 -6.96
C LEU A 437 -8.62 -16.61 -5.73
N TYR A 438 -8.27 -15.33 -5.80
CA TYR A 438 -7.48 -14.66 -4.74
C TYR A 438 -8.33 -13.73 -3.87
N SER A 439 -9.64 -13.66 -4.15
CA SER A 439 -10.66 -12.82 -3.52
C SER A 439 -10.43 -11.35 -3.73
N SER A 440 -9.38 -10.75 -3.15
CA SER A 440 -9.10 -9.32 -3.34
C SER A 440 -7.61 -8.99 -3.31
N TRP A 441 -7.28 -7.81 -3.86
CA TRP A 441 -5.96 -7.18 -3.74
C TRP A 441 -5.77 -6.61 -2.35
N SER A 442 -5.63 -7.49 -1.36
CA SER A 442 -5.55 -7.13 0.07
C SER A 442 -4.51 -7.97 0.81
N HIS A 443 -4.05 -7.45 1.96
CA HIS A 443 -3.19 -8.17 2.89
C HIS A 443 -3.62 -7.84 4.33
N TRP A 444 -3.91 -8.87 5.12
CA TRP A 444 -4.51 -8.74 6.46
C TRP A 444 -5.82 -7.92 6.46
N GLY A 445 -6.66 -8.12 5.45
CA GLY A 445 -7.96 -7.47 5.32
C GLY A 445 -7.94 -6.03 4.82
N MET A 446 -6.76 -5.42 4.65
CA MET A 446 -6.62 -4.07 4.11
C MET A 446 -6.23 -4.12 2.64
N VAL A 447 -6.87 -3.34 1.78
CA VAL A 447 -6.48 -3.22 0.37
C VAL A 447 -5.05 -2.69 0.27
N MET A 448 -4.28 -3.22 -0.67
CA MET A 448 -2.86 -2.85 -0.86
C MET A 448 -2.66 -1.55 -1.63
N GLY A 449 -3.69 -1.11 -2.36
CA GLY A 449 -3.70 0.15 -3.08
C GLY A 449 -4.38 1.28 -2.30
N ASN A 450 -5.32 1.98 -2.96
CA ASN A 450 -6.01 3.15 -2.42
C ASN A 450 -7.09 2.75 -1.39
N PRO A 451 -7.10 3.32 -0.18
CA PRO A 451 -8.06 2.97 0.87
C PRO A 451 -9.51 3.38 0.60
N LEU A 452 -9.78 4.16 -0.46
CA LEU A 452 -11.15 4.50 -0.87
C LEU A 452 -11.88 3.30 -1.52
N TYR A 453 -11.15 2.27 -1.97
CA TYR A 453 -11.73 0.95 -2.16
C TYR A 453 -12.03 0.35 -0.78
N ARG A 454 -13.28 0.05 -0.51
CA ARG A 454 -13.71 -0.43 0.81
C ARG A 454 -13.03 -1.76 1.15
N SER A 455 -12.08 -1.71 2.08
CA SER A 455 -11.26 -2.87 2.45
C SER A 455 -12.10 -4.03 2.99
N PRO A 456 -11.76 -5.30 2.71
CA PRO A 456 -12.51 -6.47 3.17
C PRO A 456 -12.69 -6.56 4.69
N ILE A 457 -11.80 -5.97 5.48
CA ILE A 457 -11.92 -5.95 6.94
C ILE A 457 -13.22 -5.29 7.44
N TYR A 458 -13.87 -4.44 6.62
CA TYR A 458 -15.16 -3.83 6.94
C TYR A 458 -16.35 -4.78 6.71
N ASN A 459 -16.15 -5.96 6.10
CA ASN A 459 -17.22 -6.88 5.77
C ASN A 459 -17.60 -7.73 6.99
N SER A 460 -18.81 -7.53 7.50
CA SER A 460 -19.31 -8.30 8.65
C SER A 460 -19.77 -9.72 8.30
N ASP A 461 -19.92 -10.03 7.03
CA ASP A 461 -20.34 -11.33 6.49
C ASP A 461 -19.18 -12.31 6.25
N GLY A 462 -17.94 -11.91 6.55
CA GLY A 462 -16.74 -12.74 6.34
C GLY A 462 -16.33 -12.88 4.87
N THR A 463 -16.86 -12.05 3.95
CA THR A 463 -16.38 -12.04 2.57
C THR A 463 -15.06 -11.26 2.45
N LEU A 464 -14.16 -11.76 1.60
CA LEU A 464 -12.87 -11.11 1.34
C LEU A 464 -12.88 -10.21 0.09
N THR A 465 -14.06 -9.90 -0.43
CA THR A 465 -14.22 -9.03 -1.60
C THR A 465 -14.26 -7.55 -1.21
N VAL A 466 -13.82 -6.71 -2.12
CA VAL A 466 -14.01 -5.26 -2.06
C VAL A 466 -15.44 -4.97 -2.51
N GLN A 467 -16.30 -4.57 -1.58
CA GLN A 467 -17.74 -4.37 -1.83
C GLN A 467 -18.09 -3.01 -2.44
N ASN A 468 -17.16 -2.05 -2.42
CA ASN A 468 -17.32 -0.76 -3.10
C ASN A 468 -16.05 -0.42 -3.87
N ASN A 469 -16.02 -0.78 -5.15
CA ASN A 469 -14.91 -0.50 -6.06
C ASN A 469 -15.30 0.43 -7.22
N ARG A 470 -16.61 0.70 -7.41
CA ARG A 470 -17.14 1.62 -8.41
C ARG A 470 -17.55 2.92 -7.75
N TYR A 471 -16.66 3.90 -7.76
CA TYR A 471 -16.90 5.16 -7.07
C TYR A 471 -16.33 6.36 -7.81
N MET A 472 -16.75 7.54 -7.38
CA MET A 472 -16.15 8.82 -7.67
C MET A 472 -15.82 9.50 -6.35
N ALA A 473 -14.65 10.12 -6.25
CA ALA A 473 -14.26 10.81 -5.03
C ALA A 473 -13.47 12.09 -5.30
N PHE A 474 -13.59 13.03 -4.37
CA PHE A 474 -12.74 14.21 -4.25
C PHE A 474 -12.00 14.15 -2.93
N HIS A 475 -10.70 14.36 -2.98
CA HIS A 475 -9.85 14.36 -1.79
C HIS A 475 -9.03 15.65 -1.70
N LEU A 476 -8.95 16.20 -0.50
CA LEU A 476 -8.14 17.36 -0.15
C LEU A 476 -7.22 16.99 1.02
N GLY A 477 -5.94 17.21 0.84
CA GLY A 477 -4.94 17.13 1.90
C GLY A 477 -4.23 18.48 2.05
N VAL A 478 -4.02 18.91 3.28
CA VAL A 478 -3.32 20.16 3.60
C VAL A 478 -2.45 19.95 4.82
N ASP A 479 -1.21 20.44 4.79
CA ASP A 479 -0.36 20.51 5.96
C ASP A 479 0.34 21.85 6.13
N GLY A 480 0.90 22.03 7.32
CA GLY A 480 1.69 23.19 7.66
C GLY A 480 2.45 22.99 8.96
N GLN A 481 3.44 23.83 9.16
CA GLN A 481 4.28 23.88 10.36
C GLN A 481 4.39 25.31 10.87
N PRO A 482 3.32 25.81 11.57
CA PRO A 482 3.27 27.19 12.08
C PRO A 482 4.46 27.59 12.93
N THR A 483 5.06 26.65 13.66
CA THR A 483 6.28 26.85 14.45
C THR A 483 7.23 25.65 14.27
N GLU A 484 8.48 25.77 14.70
CA GLU A 484 9.43 24.66 14.71
C GLU A 484 8.96 23.45 15.55
N GLU A 485 8.05 23.68 16.50
CA GLU A 485 7.54 22.65 17.43
C GLU A 485 6.15 22.12 17.04
N ILE A 486 5.36 22.91 16.31
CA ILE A 486 3.93 22.60 16.05
C ILE A 486 3.73 22.42 14.55
N GLY A 487 3.25 21.25 14.17
CA GLY A 487 2.75 20.93 12.84
C GLY A 487 1.27 20.55 12.88
N TYR A 488 0.62 20.61 11.73
CA TYR A 488 -0.74 20.11 11.57
C TYR A 488 -0.92 19.45 10.21
N ARG A 489 -1.91 18.56 10.12
CA ARG A 489 -2.38 17.92 8.89
C ARG A 489 -3.91 17.87 8.90
N PHE A 490 -4.48 18.13 7.75
CA PHE A 490 -5.91 18.03 7.48
C PHE A 490 -6.14 17.19 6.24
N LEU A 491 -7.05 16.21 6.32
CA LEU A 491 -7.53 15.44 5.18
C LEU A 491 -9.05 15.50 5.14
N ALA A 492 -9.61 15.61 3.94
CA ALA A 492 -11.06 15.56 3.73
C ALA A 492 -11.35 14.84 2.41
N THR A 493 -12.30 13.91 2.43
CA THR A 493 -12.70 13.14 1.24
C THR A 493 -14.20 13.04 1.18
N TRP A 494 -14.75 13.37 0.04
CA TRP A 494 -16.12 13.03 -0.31
C TRP A 494 -16.11 11.93 -1.37
N GLN A 495 -16.97 10.92 -1.20
CA GLN A 495 -17.06 9.75 -2.07
C GLN A 495 -18.53 9.45 -2.40
N GLU A 496 -18.81 9.12 -3.67
CA GLU A 496 -20.05 8.55 -4.16
C GLU A 496 -19.78 7.14 -4.70
N GLY A 497 -20.36 6.12 -4.09
CA GLY A 497 -20.18 4.70 -4.42
C GLY A 497 -21.40 4.11 -5.13
N LEU A 498 -21.16 3.06 -5.93
CA LEU A 498 -22.16 2.26 -6.63
C LEU A 498 -22.11 0.78 -6.27
N GLY A 499 -21.27 0.38 -5.28
CA GLY A 499 -21.00 -1.03 -5.03
C GLY A 499 -20.03 -1.61 -6.07
N THR A 500 -20.29 -2.83 -6.51
CA THR A 500 -19.60 -3.51 -7.62
C THR A 500 -20.53 -3.71 -8.81
N TYR A 501 -20.07 -4.33 -9.91
CA TYR A 501 -20.98 -4.76 -10.97
C TYR A 501 -21.78 -6.00 -10.58
N ASP A 502 -21.20 -6.88 -9.78
CA ASP A 502 -21.85 -8.13 -9.35
C ASP A 502 -22.83 -7.91 -8.20
N ASP A 503 -22.55 -6.91 -7.34
CA ASP A 503 -23.38 -6.53 -6.19
C ASP A 503 -23.50 -5.00 -6.12
N PRO A 504 -24.34 -4.40 -6.99
CA PRO A 504 -24.53 -2.95 -7.02
C PRO A 504 -25.41 -2.51 -5.85
N TYR A 505 -25.14 -1.33 -5.29
CA TYR A 505 -26.03 -0.67 -4.34
C TYR A 505 -27.37 -0.36 -5.00
N GLU A 506 -28.48 -0.43 -4.23
CA GLU A 506 -29.82 -0.08 -4.71
C GLU A 506 -29.91 1.38 -5.17
N ASP A 507 -29.30 2.26 -4.36
CA ASP A 507 -29.14 3.68 -4.65
C ASP A 507 -27.66 4.06 -4.56
N LYS A 508 -27.31 5.26 -5.00
CA LYS A 508 -25.96 5.80 -4.83
C LYS A 508 -25.70 6.08 -3.36
N GLU A 509 -24.69 5.45 -2.80
CA GLU A 509 -24.26 5.69 -1.44
C GLU A 509 -23.16 6.76 -1.39
N HIS A 510 -23.16 7.55 -0.33
CA HIS A 510 -22.22 8.63 -0.12
C HIS A 510 -21.43 8.43 1.15
N ASN A 511 -20.21 8.96 1.18
CA ASN A 511 -19.41 9.02 2.39
C ASN A 511 -18.58 10.30 2.42
N PHE A 512 -18.49 10.92 3.58
CA PHE A 512 -17.59 12.04 3.83
C PHE A 512 -16.69 11.70 5.01
N SER A 513 -15.38 11.67 4.77
CA SER A 513 -14.37 11.33 5.78
C SER A 513 -13.42 12.50 5.97
N PHE A 514 -13.11 12.87 7.20
CA PHE A 514 -12.07 13.87 7.46
C PHE A 514 -11.18 13.54 8.65
N LEU A 515 -10.00 14.17 8.66
CA LEU A 515 -8.99 14.12 9.72
C LEU A 515 -8.49 15.52 10.04
N VAL A 516 -8.37 15.80 11.31
CA VAL A 516 -7.57 16.94 11.83
C VAL A 516 -6.52 16.36 12.77
N GLU A 517 -5.25 16.57 12.46
CA GLU A 517 -4.12 16.07 13.24
C GLU A 517 -3.21 17.23 13.64
N GLY A 518 -2.75 17.22 14.87
CA GLY A 518 -1.77 18.14 15.39
C GLY A 518 -0.56 17.41 15.95
N THR A 519 0.64 17.84 15.56
CA THR A 519 1.91 17.30 16.01
C THR A 519 2.66 18.31 16.85
N TYR A 520 3.15 17.90 18.03
CA TYR A 520 4.02 18.69 18.89
C TYR A 520 5.36 18.00 19.08
N THR A 521 6.45 18.64 18.63
CA THR A 521 7.83 18.16 18.74
C THR A 521 8.65 19.17 19.55
N PRO A 522 8.88 18.92 20.86
CA PRO A 522 9.55 19.87 21.74
C PRO A 522 11.00 20.15 21.28
N SER A 523 11.39 21.41 21.17
CA SER A 523 12.77 21.85 20.91
C SER A 523 13.68 21.74 22.13
N SER A 524 13.11 21.58 23.34
CA SER A 524 13.83 21.46 24.59
C SER A 524 14.84 20.33 24.58
N ARG A 525 16.09 20.60 25.00
CA ARG A 525 17.16 19.59 25.09
C ARG A 525 16.80 18.37 25.94
N LYS A 526 15.95 18.55 26.98
CA LYS A 526 15.50 17.46 27.87
C LYS A 526 14.50 16.53 27.18
N LEU A 527 13.70 17.08 26.25
CA LEU A 527 12.66 16.37 25.52
C LEU A 527 13.05 16.07 24.06
N ARG A 528 14.33 16.19 23.74
CA ARG A 528 14.83 15.91 22.39
C ARG A 528 14.44 14.51 21.92
N GLY A 529 13.86 14.40 20.72
CA GLY A 529 13.41 13.17 20.11
C GLY A 529 12.06 12.66 20.62
N TRP A 530 11.35 13.43 21.46
CA TRP A 530 9.96 13.19 21.75
C TRP A 530 9.05 13.85 20.73
N SER A 531 7.95 13.21 20.39
CA SER A 531 6.84 13.82 19.66
C SER A 531 5.51 13.32 20.23
N LEU A 532 4.52 14.20 20.21
CA LEU A 532 3.14 13.95 20.59
C LEU A 532 2.26 14.28 19.40
N VAL A 533 1.40 13.34 18.99
CA VAL A 533 0.43 13.54 17.92
C VAL A 533 -0.96 13.29 18.46
N GLY A 534 -1.85 14.26 18.30
CA GLY A 534 -3.28 14.15 18.59
C GLY A 534 -4.06 14.27 17.28
N ALA A 535 -5.00 13.36 17.05
CA ALA A 535 -5.81 13.37 15.84
C ALA A 535 -7.29 13.12 16.14
N ILE A 536 -8.16 13.78 15.39
CA ILE A 536 -9.61 13.56 15.38
C ILE A 536 -9.98 13.18 13.95
N GLY A 537 -10.71 12.08 13.78
CA GLY A 537 -11.28 11.63 12.53
C GLY A 537 -12.77 11.42 12.64
N MET A 538 -13.48 11.61 11.54
CA MET A 538 -14.92 11.34 11.46
C MET A 538 -15.27 10.86 10.06
N ASP A 539 -16.24 9.94 10.00
CA ASP A 539 -16.91 9.51 8.77
C ASP A 539 -18.40 9.79 8.91
N PHE A 540 -19.05 10.14 7.79
CA PHE A 540 -20.49 10.36 7.69
C PHE A 540 -20.99 9.74 6.39
N GLY A 541 -21.95 8.85 6.45
CA GLY A 541 -22.59 8.28 5.28
C GLY A 541 -22.78 6.77 5.33
N ASP A 542 -23.21 6.20 4.22
CA ASP A 542 -23.70 4.82 4.17
C ASP A 542 -22.60 3.81 3.81
N ILE A 543 -21.49 4.23 3.16
CA ILE A 543 -20.41 3.33 2.72
C ILE A 543 -19.60 2.78 3.90
N LEU A 544 -19.25 3.64 4.87
CA LEU A 544 -18.45 3.28 6.05
C LEU A 544 -19.23 3.39 7.36
N GLY A 545 -20.42 3.99 7.34
CA GLY A 545 -21.21 4.35 8.52
C GLY A 545 -20.76 5.68 9.16
N ASP A 546 -21.52 6.11 10.16
CA ASP A 546 -21.18 7.29 10.97
C ASP A 546 -20.19 6.90 12.06
N ASN A 547 -18.96 7.38 11.97
CA ASN A 547 -17.88 7.05 12.89
C ASN A 547 -17.23 8.33 13.43
N TYR A 548 -16.89 8.33 14.72
CA TYR A 548 -16.22 9.46 15.39
C TYR A 548 -15.03 8.91 16.17
N GLY A 549 -13.83 9.42 15.95
CA GLY A 549 -12.64 8.88 16.60
C GLY A 549 -11.64 9.94 17.03
N PHE A 550 -10.93 9.59 18.09
CA PHE A 550 -9.78 10.34 18.60
C PHE A 550 -8.59 9.38 18.74
N GLN A 551 -7.41 9.84 18.35
CA GLN A 551 -6.18 9.07 18.46
C GLN A 551 -5.08 9.90 19.08
N LEU A 552 -4.32 9.29 20.00
CA LEU A 552 -3.16 9.88 20.65
C LEU A 552 -1.94 9.00 20.41
N THR A 553 -0.86 9.59 19.90
CA THR A 553 0.41 8.91 19.68
C THR A 553 1.52 9.64 20.42
N ILE A 554 2.33 8.89 21.16
CA ILE A 554 3.54 9.39 21.84
C ILE A 554 4.73 8.60 21.32
N ARG A 555 5.71 9.29 20.75
CA ARG A 555 6.91 8.67 20.18
C ARG A 555 8.17 9.21 20.83
N LYS A 556 9.13 8.32 21.03
CA LYS A 556 10.50 8.65 21.40
C LYS A 556 11.46 8.02 20.40
N SER A 557 12.31 8.82 19.77
CA SER A 557 13.34 8.34 18.83
C SER A 557 14.71 8.95 19.14
N GLY A 558 15.76 8.30 18.62
CA GLY A 558 17.12 8.79 18.79
C GLY A 558 18.18 7.85 18.22
N LEU A 559 19.44 8.27 18.28
CA LEU A 559 20.58 7.47 17.88
C LEU A 559 21.08 6.60 19.04
N LEU A 560 21.35 5.32 18.78
CA LEU A 560 22.05 4.42 19.69
C LEU A 560 23.56 4.63 19.54
N ASN A 561 24.15 5.46 20.42
CA ASN A 561 25.59 5.69 20.43
C ASN A 561 26.30 4.71 21.36
N PHE A 562 26.92 3.67 20.80
CA PHE A 562 27.71 2.67 21.54
C PHE A 562 29.10 3.15 21.96
N LYS A 563 29.54 4.38 21.57
CA LYS A 563 30.75 5.02 22.04
C LYS A 563 30.57 6.51 22.29
N ARG A 564 31.00 6.97 23.47
CA ARG A 564 31.26 8.39 23.73
C ARG A 564 32.43 8.83 22.83
N SER A 565 32.16 9.38 21.65
CA SER A 565 33.12 10.17 20.91
C SER A 565 33.26 11.53 21.60
N LYS A 566 34.45 11.81 22.12
CA LYS A 566 34.82 13.18 22.48
C LYS A 566 34.89 13.98 21.17
N LYS A 567 34.02 15.01 21.04
CA LYS A 567 34.01 16.11 20.08
C LYS A 567 33.69 15.77 18.61
N THR A 568 32.48 16.06 18.16
CA THR A 568 32.24 17.22 17.27
C THR A 568 30.73 17.46 17.24
N SER A 569 30.28 18.53 17.87
CA SER A 569 28.93 19.05 17.79
C SER A 569 28.82 19.90 16.53
N GLN A 570 28.26 19.39 15.48
CA GLN A 570 27.50 20.20 14.53
C GLN A 570 26.30 19.39 14.11
N SER A 571 25.15 19.83 14.58
CA SER A 571 23.86 19.23 14.37
C SER A 571 23.44 19.37 12.90
N ARG A 572 23.28 18.25 12.23
CA ARG A 572 22.34 18.15 11.09
C ARG A 572 21.07 17.46 11.59
N TYR A 573 20.33 18.14 12.43
CA TYR A 573 18.98 17.73 12.83
C TYR A 573 18.01 18.76 12.24
N GLY A 574 17.51 18.52 11.07
CA GLY A 574 16.56 19.41 10.41
C GLY A 574 15.89 18.85 9.15
N GLN A 575 16.20 17.64 8.73
CA GLN A 575 15.75 17.23 7.39
C GLN A 575 15.17 15.81 7.26
N SER A 576 14.65 15.17 8.28
CA SER A 576 14.09 13.83 8.10
C SER A 576 12.69 13.58 8.68
N PHE A 577 11.85 14.57 8.77
CA PHE A 577 10.46 14.38 9.21
C PHE A 577 9.42 14.34 8.08
N HIS A 578 9.82 14.36 6.82
CA HIS A 578 8.90 14.45 5.68
C HIS A 578 8.92 13.28 4.67
N ASP A 579 9.61 12.20 4.96
CA ASP A 579 9.60 11.01 4.07
C ASP A 579 8.74 9.86 4.63
N TYR A 580 7.58 10.18 5.23
CA TYR A 580 6.58 9.16 5.60
C TYR A 580 5.22 9.52 5.06
#